data_65376ecd49f2f5defe222a41e71b2250
#
_entry.id   65376ecd49f2f5defe222a41e71b2250
#
_cell.length_a   1.000
_cell.length_b   1.000
_cell.length_c   1.000
_cell.angle_alpha   90.00
_cell.angle_beta   90.00
_cell.angle_gamma   90.00
#
_symmetry.space_group_name_H-M   'P 1'
#
loop_
_entity.id
_entity.type
_entity.pdbx_description
1 polymer ?
#
loop_
_entity_poly.entity_id
_entity_poly.type
_entity_poly.pdbx_seq_one_letter_code
_entity_poly.pdbx_strand_id
1 'polypeptide(L)'
;MSMRVAVVIGVGAEQGIGAAVSRRFAQSGLKVYVVGRTLNKLQAVAQTIAQQGGNAVAYRLDAENDQQIQSLFDLIIANNEQLEVVAHNVGGNIPSLFLKTQLSFFSKMWRSTFLSAYLVSQSCLKIFEQQQKGTLIFTGASASLRGKPFFAAFTMGKSALRAYALNLASLYKSKNIHIAHIVVDGMVDGDRVNKALFGLGRLARLTRGTGGLNIEAIADNYLMLYQQSNDLWTHELDLRPYQERF
;
A
#
# COMPACT_ATOMS: atom_id res chain seq x y z
N MET A 1 17.82 -20.96 -9.13
CA MET A 1 16.83 -20.45 -8.15
C MET A 1 15.92 -19.45 -8.87
N SER A 2 14.62 -19.54 -8.69
CA SER A 2 13.68 -18.56 -9.24
C SER A 2 13.92 -17.16 -8.66
N MET A 3 13.70 -16.11 -9.46
CA MET A 3 13.81 -14.72 -9.01
C MET A 3 12.70 -14.42 -8.01
N ARG A 4 13.08 -13.98 -6.80
CA ARG A 4 12.11 -13.58 -5.75
C ARG A 4 11.61 -12.18 -6.00
N VAL A 5 10.29 -12.00 -6.02
CA VAL A 5 9.69 -10.71 -6.40
C VAL A 5 8.76 -10.14 -5.35
N ALA A 6 8.75 -8.81 -5.26
CA ALA A 6 7.78 -8.01 -4.54
C ALA A 6 6.91 -7.22 -5.54
N VAL A 7 5.64 -7.04 -5.22
CA VAL A 7 4.71 -6.17 -5.98
C VAL A 7 4.24 -5.05 -5.07
N VAL A 8 4.51 -3.79 -5.43
CA VAL A 8 4.04 -2.62 -4.69
C VAL A 8 3.03 -1.86 -5.54
N ILE A 9 1.76 -1.92 -5.19
CA ILE A 9 0.65 -1.32 -5.94
C ILE A 9 0.23 -0.01 -5.28
N GLY A 10 0.07 1.04 -6.09
CA GLY A 10 -0.26 2.39 -5.61
C GLY A 10 0.97 3.27 -5.46
N VAL A 11 2.02 3.00 -6.24
CA VAL A 11 3.19 3.85 -6.31
C VAL A 11 2.87 5.12 -7.09
N GLY A 12 3.28 6.26 -6.54
CA GLY A 12 3.09 7.58 -7.12
C GLY A 12 4.41 8.35 -7.21
N ALA A 13 4.50 9.46 -6.49
CA ALA A 13 5.73 10.27 -6.44
C ALA A 13 6.86 9.54 -5.68
N GLU A 14 8.12 9.92 -5.95
CA GLU A 14 9.31 9.36 -5.31
C GLU A 14 9.33 9.58 -3.79
N GLN A 15 8.82 10.73 -3.33
CA GLN A 15 8.62 11.04 -1.92
C GLN A 15 7.21 10.58 -1.47
N GLY A 16 6.93 9.28 -1.64
CA GLY A 16 5.67 8.66 -1.23
C GLY A 16 5.90 7.29 -0.60
N ILE A 17 4.95 6.83 0.22
CA ILE A 17 5.02 5.53 0.92
C ILE A 17 5.33 4.39 -0.07
N GLY A 18 4.58 4.30 -1.17
CA GLY A 18 4.78 3.23 -2.15
C GLY A 18 6.19 3.20 -2.76
N ALA A 19 6.78 4.38 -3.02
CA ALA A 19 8.16 4.46 -3.52
C ALA A 19 9.18 4.05 -2.45
N ALA A 20 9.00 4.49 -1.19
CA ALA A 20 9.87 4.10 -0.08
C ALA A 20 9.81 2.58 0.17
N VAL A 21 8.61 1.99 0.18
CA VAL A 21 8.41 0.53 0.31
C VAL A 21 9.09 -0.21 -0.85
N SER A 22 8.98 0.29 -2.09
CA SER A 22 9.64 -0.31 -3.25
C SER A 22 11.16 -0.29 -3.11
N ARG A 23 11.74 0.83 -2.69
CA ARG A 23 13.19 0.93 -2.40
C ARG A 23 13.61 -0.06 -1.32
N ARG A 24 12.86 -0.13 -0.23
CA ARG A 24 13.18 -1.00 0.91
C ARG A 24 13.15 -2.48 0.55
N PHE A 25 12.15 -2.93 -0.23
CA PHE A 25 12.11 -4.30 -0.73
C PHE A 25 13.25 -4.59 -1.72
N ALA A 26 13.59 -3.65 -2.60
CA ALA A 26 14.73 -3.82 -3.50
C ALA A 26 16.07 -3.93 -2.75
N GLN A 27 16.28 -3.13 -1.70
CA GLN A 27 17.45 -3.20 -0.83
C GLN A 27 17.56 -4.54 -0.08
N SER A 28 16.43 -5.22 0.16
CA SER A 28 16.43 -6.57 0.74
C SER A 28 16.71 -7.70 -0.26
N GLY A 29 17.04 -7.35 -1.52
CA GLY A 29 17.39 -8.30 -2.57
C GLY A 29 16.20 -8.84 -3.39
N LEU A 30 15.00 -8.26 -3.25
CA LEU A 30 13.86 -8.61 -4.09
C LEU A 30 13.90 -7.81 -5.40
N LYS A 31 13.49 -8.45 -6.51
CA LYS A 31 13.07 -7.70 -7.70
C LYS A 31 11.70 -7.09 -7.42
N VAL A 32 11.52 -5.80 -7.69
CA VAL A 32 10.29 -5.09 -7.34
C VAL A 32 9.51 -4.66 -8.57
N TYR A 33 8.27 -5.08 -8.68
CA TYR A 33 7.30 -4.49 -9.59
C TYR A 33 6.73 -3.22 -8.95
N VAL A 34 7.12 -2.06 -9.52
CA VAL A 34 6.68 -0.73 -9.08
C VAL A 34 5.42 -0.37 -9.85
N VAL A 35 4.25 -0.47 -9.19
CA VAL A 35 2.96 -0.53 -9.89
C VAL A 35 2.07 0.69 -9.57
N GLY A 36 1.49 1.28 -10.63
CA GLY A 36 0.58 2.42 -10.51
C GLY A 36 0.08 2.94 -11.85
N ARG A 37 -0.60 4.08 -11.87
CA ARG A 37 -1.27 4.61 -13.06
C ARG A 37 -0.40 5.51 -13.94
N THR A 38 0.64 6.11 -13.41
CA THR A 38 1.44 7.16 -14.08
C THR A 38 2.83 6.64 -14.40
N LEU A 39 3.04 6.15 -15.63
CA LEU A 39 4.26 5.45 -16.05
C LEU A 39 5.54 6.23 -15.74
N ASN A 40 5.60 7.53 -16.07
CA ASN A 40 6.81 8.34 -15.84
C ASN A 40 7.24 8.39 -14.36
N LYS A 41 6.25 8.40 -13.42
CA LYS A 41 6.56 8.36 -11.98
C LYS A 41 7.10 7.00 -11.55
N LEU A 42 6.56 5.93 -12.12
CA LEU A 42 7.02 4.56 -11.84
C LEU A 42 8.43 4.35 -12.37
N GLN A 43 8.72 4.86 -13.57
CA GLN A 43 10.05 4.81 -14.18
C GLN A 43 11.08 5.58 -13.36
N ALA A 44 10.74 6.77 -12.83
CA ALA A 44 11.63 7.53 -11.95
C ALA A 44 11.99 6.72 -10.69
N VAL A 45 10.98 6.11 -10.03
CA VAL A 45 11.22 5.26 -8.85
C VAL A 45 12.06 4.03 -9.21
N ALA A 46 11.77 3.35 -10.32
CA ALA A 46 12.56 2.20 -10.77
C ALA A 46 14.01 2.58 -11.11
N GLN A 47 14.22 3.73 -11.73
CA GLN A 47 15.56 4.27 -12.03
C GLN A 47 16.34 4.58 -10.75
N THR A 48 15.70 5.22 -9.76
CA THR A 48 16.32 5.47 -8.45
C THR A 48 16.74 4.17 -7.78
N ILE A 49 15.90 3.13 -7.82
CA ILE A 49 16.23 1.80 -7.29
C ILE A 49 17.44 1.20 -8.03
N ALA A 50 17.46 1.28 -9.36
CA ALA A 50 18.57 0.76 -10.17
C ALA A 50 19.89 1.48 -9.90
N GLN A 51 19.86 2.80 -9.73
CA GLN A 51 21.03 3.62 -9.34
C GLN A 51 21.59 3.22 -7.96
N GLN A 52 20.74 2.70 -7.08
CA GLN A 52 21.12 2.18 -5.77
C GLN A 52 21.53 0.69 -5.79
N GLY A 53 21.66 0.09 -6.98
CA GLY A 53 22.06 -1.30 -7.17
C GLY A 53 20.92 -2.32 -6.99
N GLY A 54 19.68 -1.86 -6.84
CA GLY A 54 18.50 -2.73 -6.75
C GLY A 54 17.91 -3.11 -8.11
N ASN A 55 16.94 -4.01 -8.11
CA ASN A 55 16.23 -4.47 -9.31
C ASN A 55 14.75 -4.07 -9.24
N ALA A 56 14.27 -3.27 -10.20
CA ALA A 56 12.89 -2.83 -10.25
C ALA A 56 12.36 -2.68 -11.67
N VAL A 57 11.08 -2.98 -11.84
CA VAL A 57 10.36 -2.85 -13.11
C VAL A 57 9.15 -1.94 -12.91
N ALA A 58 9.08 -0.87 -13.71
CA ALA A 58 7.91 -0.01 -13.76
C ALA A 58 6.78 -0.72 -14.53
N TYR A 59 5.65 -0.94 -13.86
CA TYR A 59 4.50 -1.59 -14.47
C TYR A 59 3.26 -0.72 -14.33
N ARG A 60 2.73 -0.23 -15.47
CA ARG A 60 1.53 0.61 -15.47
C ARG A 60 0.27 -0.24 -15.41
N LEU A 61 -0.56 -0.04 -14.38
CA LEU A 61 -1.92 -0.56 -14.31
C LEU A 61 -2.83 0.34 -13.48
N ASP A 62 -4.14 0.22 -13.71
CA ASP A 62 -5.16 0.74 -12.79
C ASP A 62 -5.62 -0.41 -11.88
N ALA A 63 -5.43 -0.26 -10.57
CA ALA A 63 -5.83 -1.26 -9.59
C ALA A 63 -7.36 -1.45 -9.46
N GLU A 64 -8.15 -0.67 -10.17
CA GLU A 64 -9.60 -0.85 -10.33
C GLU A 64 -9.97 -1.70 -11.56
N ASN A 65 -8.98 -2.12 -12.36
CA ASN A 65 -9.15 -2.93 -13.56
C ASN A 65 -8.65 -4.36 -13.35
N ASP A 66 -9.59 -5.31 -13.24
CA ASP A 66 -9.30 -6.70 -12.96
C ASP A 66 -8.40 -7.36 -14.01
N GLN A 67 -8.65 -7.11 -15.29
CA GLN A 67 -7.85 -7.69 -16.39
C GLN A 67 -6.39 -7.22 -16.33
N GLN A 68 -6.15 -5.94 -16.02
CA GLN A 68 -4.77 -5.42 -15.89
C GLN A 68 -4.04 -6.03 -14.68
N ILE A 69 -4.77 -6.25 -13.57
CA ILE A 69 -4.23 -6.92 -12.39
C ILE A 69 -3.87 -8.36 -12.75
N GLN A 70 -4.80 -9.11 -13.35
CA GLN A 70 -4.57 -10.48 -13.78
C GLN A 70 -3.33 -10.57 -14.70
N SER A 71 -3.22 -9.69 -15.71
CA SER A 71 -2.07 -9.66 -16.62
C SER A 71 -0.73 -9.46 -15.91
N LEU A 72 -0.66 -8.69 -14.84
CA LEU A 72 0.57 -8.55 -14.03
C LEU A 72 0.94 -9.87 -13.35
N PHE A 73 -0.01 -10.52 -12.72
CA PHE A 73 0.26 -11.76 -12.00
C PHE A 73 0.54 -12.93 -12.94
N ASP A 74 -0.13 -12.98 -14.10
CA ASP A 74 0.18 -13.94 -15.17
C ASP A 74 1.60 -13.75 -15.72
N LEU A 75 2.06 -12.51 -15.87
CA LEU A 75 3.45 -12.19 -16.25
C LEU A 75 4.46 -12.73 -15.24
N ILE A 76 4.19 -12.58 -13.94
CA ILE A 76 5.07 -13.10 -12.87
C ILE A 76 5.16 -14.63 -12.95
N ILE A 77 4.04 -15.32 -13.18
CA ILE A 77 3.99 -16.78 -13.37
C ILE A 77 4.76 -17.17 -14.63
N ALA A 78 4.51 -16.51 -15.77
CA ALA A 78 5.15 -16.80 -17.05
C ALA A 78 6.67 -16.61 -17.00
N ASN A 79 7.17 -15.67 -16.21
CA ASN A 79 8.59 -15.45 -15.98
C ASN A 79 9.21 -16.48 -14.99
N ASN A 80 8.44 -17.42 -14.47
CA ASN A 80 8.86 -18.36 -13.42
C ASN A 80 9.47 -17.66 -12.20
N GLU A 81 8.86 -16.52 -11.81
CA GLU A 81 9.26 -15.73 -10.65
C GLU A 81 8.50 -16.19 -9.39
N GLN A 82 9.16 -16.12 -8.24
CA GLN A 82 8.55 -16.45 -6.95
C GLN A 82 7.97 -15.19 -6.31
N LEU A 83 6.65 -15.10 -6.23
CA LEU A 83 5.97 -13.99 -5.56
C LEU A 83 6.12 -14.12 -4.05
N GLU A 84 6.84 -13.20 -3.42
CA GLU A 84 7.11 -13.21 -1.98
C GLU A 84 6.17 -12.29 -1.20
N VAL A 85 5.97 -11.06 -1.70
CA VAL A 85 5.19 -10.06 -1.00
C VAL A 85 4.42 -9.15 -1.97
N VAL A 86 3.18 -8.83 -1.60
CA VAL A 86 2.35 -7.82 -2.26
C VAL A 86 2.01 -6.72 -1.24
N ALA A 87 2.35 -5.47 -1.54
CA ALA A 87 1.96 -4.31 -0.76
C ALA A 87 0.88 -3.51 -1.52
N HIS A 88 -0.35 -3.52 -1.01
CA HIS A 88 -1.46 -2.73 -1.54
C HIS A 88 -1.49 -1.36 -0.85
N ASN A 89 -0.98 -0.33 -1.54
CA ASN A 89 -0.89 1.04 -1.04
C ASN A 89 -1.79 2.01 -1.84
N VAL A 90 -2.91 1.50 -2.36
CA VAL A 90 -3.86 2.30 -3.13
C VAL A 90 -4.82 3.05 -2.20
N GLY A 91 -5.21 4.25 -2.62
CA GLY A 91 -6.19 5.06 -1.94
C GLY A 91 -5.89 6.55 -1.99
N GLY A 92 -6.83 7.34 -1.55
CA GLY A 92 -6.73 8.79 -1.50
C GLY A 92 -7.71 9.39 -0.52
N ASN A 93 -7.20 10.18 0.41
CA ASN A 93 -8.03 10.94 1.34
C ASN A 93 -8.42 12.28 0.72
N ILE A 94 -9.53 12.29 -0.03
CA ILE A 94 -10.09 13.50 -0.60
C ILE A 94 -11.25 13.93 0.29
N PRO A 95 -11.23 15.15 0.85
CA PRO A 95 -12.33 15.64 1.67
C PRO A 95 -13.58 15.93 0.83
N SER A 96 -14.75 15.71 1.42
CA SER A 96 -16.04 16.08 0.83
C SER A 96 -17.06 16.45 1.92
N LEU A 97 -17.92 17.40 1.64
CA LEU A 97 -19.08 17.71 2.49
C LEU A 97 -20.14 16.63 2.30
N PHE A 98 -20.52 15.92 3.37
CA PHE A 98 -21.39 14.74 3.28
C PHE A 98 -22.67 15.00 2.47
N LEU A 99 -23.43 16.02 2.79
CA LEU A 99 -24.68 16.36 2.09
C LEU A 99 -24.49 16.83 0.64
N LYS A 100 -23.27 17.18 0.24
CA LYS A 100 -22.92 17.58 -1.14
C LYS A 100 -22.15 16.48 -1.89
N THR A 101 -21.90 15.34 -1.24
CA THR A 101 -21.15 14.24 -1.84
C THR A 101 -22.04 13.49 -2.82
N GLN A 102 -21.68 13.54 -4.10
CA GLN A 102 -22.37 12.80 -5.15
C GLN A 102 -22.06 11.30 -5.06
N LEU A 103 -22.99 10.46 -5.50
CA LEU A 103 -22.81 9.00 -5.53
C LEU A 103 -21.59 8.58 -6.37
N SER A 104 -21.31 9.30 -7.45
CA SER A 104 -20.12 9.04 -8.29
C SER A 104 -18.81 9.23 -7.53
N PHE A 105 -18.71 10.26 -6.68
CA PHE A 105 -17.55 10.46 -5.82
C PHE A 105 -17.44 9.36 -4.76
N PHE A 106 -18.55 9.01 -4.12
CA PHE A 106 -18.61 7.92 -3.14
C PHE A 106 -18.15 6.59 -3.78
N SER A 107 -18.69 6.25 -4.95
CA SER A 107 -18.32 5.04 -5.70
C SER A 107 -16.84 5.04 -6.09
N LYS A 108 -16.30 6.18 -6.53
CA LYS A 108 -14.87 6.32 -6.82
C LYS A 108 -14.00 6.08 -5.60
N MET A 109 -14.38 6.61 -4.43
CA MET A 109 -13.65 6.38 -3.18
C MET A 109 -13.70 4.92 -2.75
N TRP A 110 -14.86 4.27 -2.86
CA TRP A 110 -15.03 2.84 -2.60
C TRP A 110 -14.14 1.98 -3.51
N ARG A 111 -14.21 2.23 -4.82
CA ARG A 111 -13.41 1.49 -5.81
C ARG A 111 -11.92 1.59 -5.55
N SER A 112 -11.41 2.79 -5.31
CA SER A 112 -9.98 3.01 -5.09
C SER A 112 -9.48 2.53 -3.72
N THR A 113 -10.31 2.56 -2.67
CA THR A 113 -9.85 2.19 -1.31
C THR A 113 -10.11 0.73 -0.95
N PHE A 114 -11.19 0.13 -1.43
CA PHE A 114 -11.59 -1.23 -1.07
C PHE A 114 -11.63 -2.19 -2.27
N LEU A 115 -12.37 -1.87 -3.35
CA LEU A 115 -12.51 -2.80 -4.48
C LEU A 115 -11.13 -3.15 -5.08
N SER A 116 -10.23 -2.18 -5.21
CA SER A 116 -8.87 -2.44 -5.69
C SER A 116 -8.11 -3.45 -4.81
N ALA A 117 -8.29 -3.39 -3.49
CA ALA A 117 -7.69 -4.35 -2.56
C ALA A 117 -8.27 -5.75 -2.73
N TYR A 118 -9.59 -5.84 -2.90
CA TYR A 118 -10.28 -7.10 -3.17
C TYR A 118 -9.75 -7.75 -4.46
N LEU A 119 -9.70 -7.02 -5.57
CA LEU A 119 -9.23 -7.54 -6.86
C LEU A 119 -7.76 -8.01 -6.81
N VAL A 120 -6.89 -7.22 -6.19
CA VAL A 120 -5.48 -7.58 -6.00
C VAL A 120 -5.34 -8.84 -5.16
N SER A 121 -6.12 -8.95 -4.07
CA SER A 121 -6.08 -10.14 -3.20
C SER A 121 -6.51 -11.40 -3.94
N GLN A 122 -7.57 -11.33 -4.74
CA GLN A 122 -8.07 -12.46 -5.54
C GLN A 122 -6.98 -13.04 -6.44
N SER A 123 -6.14 -12.20 -7.03
CA SER A 123 -5.08 -12.64 -7.93
C SER A 123 -3.83 -13.13 -7.17
N CYS A 124 -3.34 -12.38 -6.18
CA CYS A 124 -2.11 -12.77 -5.49
C CYS A 124 -2.30 -13.99 -4.57
N LEU A 125 -3.46 -14.12 -3.91
CA LEU A 125 -3.72 -15.25 -3.01
C LEU A 125 -3.78 -16.59 -3.72
N LYS A 126 -4.23 -16.64 -5.00
CA LYS A 126 -4.16 -17.85 -5.82
C LYS A 126 -2.72 -18.35 -5.97
N ILE A 127 -1.77 -17.43 -6.21
CA ILE A 127 -0.34 -17.75 -6.33
C ILE A 127 0.22 -18.18 -4.98
N PHE A 128 -0.08 -17.44 -3.91
CA PHE A 128 0.39 -17.77 -2.57
C PHE A 128 -0.13 -19.13 -2.08
N GLU A 129 -1.38 -19.50 -2.41
CA GLU A 129 -1.91 -20.84 -2.11
C GLU A 129 -1.14 -21.95 -2.83
N GLN A 130 -0.80 -21.74 -4.10
CA GLN A 130 0.01 -22.71 -4.86
C GLN A 130 1.45 -22.82 -4.30
N GLN A 131 2.04 -21.70 -3.90
CA GLN A 131 3.37 -21.65 -3.29
C GLN A 131 3.40 -22.10 -1.83
N GLN A 132 2.24 -22.20 -1.15
CA GLN A 132 2.10 -22.43 0.30
C GLN A 132 2.92 -21.41 1.12
N LYS A 133 3.04 -20.20 0.61
CA LYS A 133 3.81 -19.11 1.20
C LYS A 133 3.49 -17.80 0.52
N GLY A 134 3.46 -16.70 1.29
CA GLY A 134 3.36 -15.34 0.76
C GLY A 134 3.00 -14.34 1.84
N THR A 135 3.22 -13.06 1.54
CA THR A 135 2.86 -11.96 2.44
C THR A 135 2.02 -10.92 1.70
N LEU A 136 0.85 -10.59 2.22
CA LEU A 136 -0.03 -9.52 1.69
C LEU A 136 -0.19 -8.42 2.74
N ILE A 137 0.22 -7.20 2.41
CA ILE A 137 0.19 -6.06 3.32
C ILE A 137 -0.73 -4.98 2.76
N PHE A 138 -1.72 -4.56 3.55
CA PHE A 138 -2.64 -3.48 3.21
C PHE A 138 -2.28 -2.20 3.94
N THR A 139 -2.21 -1.09 3.20
CA THR A 139 -2.05 0.24 3.78
C THR A 139 -3.38 0.78 4.27
N GLY A 140 -3.56 0.82 5.57
CA GLY A 140 -4.66 1.47 6.27
C GLY A 140 -4.42 2.96 6.49
N ALA A 141 -5.24 3.53 7.35
CA ALA A 141 -5.15 4.93 7.77
C ALA A 141 -5.90 5.12 9.10
N SER A 142 -5.71 6.26 9.78
CA SER A 142 -6.56 6.64 10.93
C SER A 142 -8.05 6.50 10.66
N ALA A 143 -8.46 6.71 9.41
CA ALA A 143 -9.83 6.55 8.96
C ALA A 143 -10.35 5.10 9.04
N SER A 144 -9.50 4.09 9.20
CA SER A 144 -9.92 2.71 9.46
C SER A 144 -10.28 2.46 10.94
N LEU A 145 -9.88 3.36 11.83
CA LEU A 145 -10.13 3.25 13.28
C LEU A 145 -11.23 4.21 13.75
N ARG A 146 -11.28 5.41 13.16
CA ARG A 146 -12.20 6.48 13.58
C ARG A 146 -12.59 7.39 12.42
N GLY A 147 -13.83 7.88 12.46
CA GLY A 147 -14.29 8.89 11.51
C GLY A 147 -13.66 10.25 11.77
N LYS A 148 -13.48 11.01 10.67
CA LYS A 148 -13.13 12.44 10.75
C LYS A 148 -14.11 13.26 9.92
N PRO A 149 -14.48 14.48 10.33
CA PRO A 149 -15.29 15.39 9.51
C PRO A 149 -14.72 15.49 8.09
N PHE A 150 -15.58 15.57 7.10
CA PHE A 150 -15.25 15.67 5.67
C PHE A 150 -14.66 14.42 5.01
N PHE A 151 -14.48 13.30 5.71
CA PHE A 151 -13.84 12.11 5.15
C PHE A 151 -14.73 10.85 5.17
N ALA A 152 -16.07 11.01 5.20
CA ALA A 152 -17.00 9.88 5.34
C ALA A 152 -16.77 8.77 4.30
N ALA A 153 -16.65 9.11 3.01
CA ALA A 153 -16.43 8.14 1.94
C ALA A 153 -15.07 7.42 2.07
N PHE A 154 -14.03 8.14 2.48
CA PHE A 154 -12.70 7.56 2.73
C PHE A 154 -12.71 6.65 3.97
N THR A 155 -13.34 7.10 5.06
CA THR A 155 -13.51 6.32 6.29
C THR A 155 -14.20 4.99 6.01
N MET A 156 -15.33 5.02 5.28
CA MET A 156 -16.03 3.79 4.91
C MET A 156 -15.13 2.79 4.19
N GLY A 157 -14.41 3.24 3.15
CA GLY A 157 -13.52 2.35 2.39
C GLY A 157 -12.37 1.79 3.21
N LYS A 158 -11.75 2.61 4.10
CA LYS A 158 -10.64 2.16 4.94
C LYS A 158 -11.10 1.28 6.11
N SER A 159 -12.29 1.51 6.68
CA SER A 159 -12.88 0.62 7.68
C SER A 159 -13.24 -0.74 7.08
N ALA A 160 -13.82 -0.76 5.88
CA ALA A 160 -14.08 -1.99 5.15
C ALA A 160 -12.77 -2.75 4.84
N LEU A 161 -11.72 -2.04 4.38
CA LEU A 161 -10.41 -2.63 4.13
C LEU A 161 -9.80 -3.27 5.37
N ARG A 162 -9.89 -2.61 6.53
CA ARG A 162 -9.42 -3.17 7.81
C ARG A 162 -10.14 -4.47 8.17
N ALA A 163 -11.47 -4.45 8.17
CA ALA A 163 -12.27 -5.64 8.48
C ALA A 163 -11.96 -6.80 7.51
N TYR A 164 -11.81 -6.49 6.22
CA TYR A 164 -11.45 -7.45 5.18
C TYR A 164 -10.06 -8.05 5.41
N ALA A 165 -9.05 -7.23 5.69
CA ALA A 165 -7.69 -7.69 5.95
C ALA A 165 -7.61 -8.65 7.15
N LEU A 166 -8.28 -8.32 8.25
CA LEU A 166 -8.34 -9.18 9.44
C LEU A 166 -9.10 -10.49 9.19
N ASN A 167 -10.16 -10.45 8.38
CA ASN A 167 -10.86 -11.66 7.96
C ASN A 167 -9.93 -12.57 7.11
N LEU A 168 -9.23 -12.01 6.12
CA LEU A 168 -8.27 -12.78 5.32
C LEU A 168 -7.14 -13.33 6.19
N ALA A 169 -6.63 -12.58 7.16
CA ALA A 169 -5.60 -13.07 8.08
C ALA A 169 -6.08 -14.34 8.82
N SER A 170 -7.33 -14.34 9.28
CA SER A 170 -7.93 -15.52 9.93
C SER A 170 -8.07 -16.72 8.97
N LEU A 171 -8.47 -16.47 7.71
CA LEU A 171 -8.68 -17.52 6.71
C LEU A 171 -7.38 -18.17 6.23
N TYR A 172 -6.30 -17.38 6.09
CA TYR A 172 -5.09 -17.79 5.39
C TYR A 172 -3.92 -18.17 6.29
N LYS A 173 -4.00 -17.94 7.61
CA LYS A 173 -2.93 -18.32 8.56
C LYS A 173 -2.56 -19.81 8.52
N SER A 174 -3.55 -20.70 8.36
CA SER A 174 -3.31 -22.15 8.27
C SER A 174 -2.65 -22.58 6.96
N LYS A 175 -2.61 -21.71 5.95
CA LYS A 175 -1.98 -21.93 4.65
C LYS A 175 -0.59 -21.32 4.56
N ASN A 176 -0.01 -20.91 5.69
CA ASN A 176 1.29 -20.25 5.77
C ASN A 176 1.39 -18.98 4.93
N ILE A 177 0.27 -18.21 4.86
CA ILE A 177 0.19 -16.93 4.15
C ILE A 177 -0.05 -15.83 5.18
N HIS A 178 0.92 -14.90 5.29
CA HIS A 178 0.87 -13.78 6.21
C HIS A 178 0.07 -12.62 5.61
N ILE A 179 -0.97 -12.18 6.31
CA ILE A 179 -1.77 -11.01 5.92
C ILE A 179 -1.71 -9.98 7.03
N ALA A 180 -1.32 -8.75 6.68
CA ALA A 180 -1.17 -7.66 7.63
C ALA A 180 -1.87 -6.37 7.15
N HIS A 181 -2.35 -5.59 8.10
CA HIS A 181 -2.93 -4.27 7.90
C HIS A 181 -2.12 -3.23 8.67
N ILE A 182 -1.54 -2.25 7.98
CA ILE A 182 -0.78 -1.16 8.61
C ILE A 182 -1.66 0.08 8.70
N VAL A 183 -1.99 0.52 9.90
CA VAL A 183 -2.66 1.80 10.14
C VAL A 183 -1.63 2.91 10.13
N VAL A 184 -1.60 3.73 9.08
CA VAL A 184 -0.78 4.93 9.01
C VAL A 184 -1.59 6.08 9.62
N ASP A 185 -1.37 6.36 10.91
CA ASP A 185 -2.16 7.33 11.67
C ASP A 185 -1.38 8.62 11.93
N GLY A 186 -1.45 9.52 10.99
CA GLY A 186 -0.81 10.83 11.03
C GLY A 186 -0.62 11.44 9.65
N MET A 187 -0.11 12.67 9.61
CA MET A 187 0.29 13.30 8.36
C MET A 187 1.62 12.70 7.91
N VAL A 188 1.64 12.17 6.70
CA VAL A 188 2.85 11.59 6.12
C VAL A 188 3.73 12.68 5.53
N ASP A 189 5.04 12.65 5.81
CA ASP A 189 6.03 13.53 5.19
C ASP A 189 6.34 13.05 3.76
N GLY A 190 5.44 13.36 2.86
CA GLY A 190 5.54 12.94 1.46
C GLY A 190 4.95 13.98 0.51
N ASP A 191 5.31 13.86 -0.76
CA ASP A 191 4.94 14.81 -1.83
C ASP A 191 3.44 15.10 -1.89
N ARG A 192 2.61 14.11 -1.64
CA ARG A 192 1.16 14.27 -1.70
C ARG A 192 0.64 15.26 -0.65
N VAL A 193 1.14 15.16 0.58
CA VAL A 193 0.77 16.06 1.68
C VAL A 193 1.47 17.39 1.50
N ASN A 194 2.76 17.38 1.21
CA ASN A 194 3.58 18.59 1.10
C ASN A 194 3.14 19.51 -0.04
N LYS A 195 2.67 18.95 -1.17
CA LYS A 195 2.15 19.70 -2.32
C LYS A 195 0.65 20.01 -2.26
N ALA A 196 -0.07 19.47 -1.26
CA ALA A 196 -1.50 19.75 -1.11
C ALA A 196 -1.74 21.25 -0.86
N LEU A 197 -2.83 21.78 -1.45
CA LEU A 197 -3.23 23.18 -1.32
C LEU A 197 -2.06 24.17 -1.61
N PHE A 198 -1.37 23.98 -2.73
CA PHE A 198 -0.24 24.85 -3.14
C PHE A 198 0.90 24.96 -2.12
N GLY A 199 1.18 23.87 -1.36
CA GLY A 199 2.23 23.81 -0.36
C GLY A 199 1.79 24.10 1.08
N LEU A 200 0.55 24.54 1.30
CA LEU A 200 0.00 24.74 2.65
C LEU A 200 -0.03 23.42 3.47
N GLY A 201 -0.08 22.27 2.81
CA GLY A 201 0.03 20.98 3.48
C GLY A 201 1.33 20.79 4.25
N ARG A 202 2.46 21.29 3.69
CA ARG A 202 3.76 21.32 4.38
C ARG A 202 3.71 22.20 5.63
N LEU A 203 3.15 23.40 5.50
CA LEU A 203 3.01 24.32 6.63
C LEU A 203 2.11 23.73 7.73
N ALA A 204 0.95 23.19 7.37
CA ALA A 204 0.05 22.54 8.31
C ALA A 204 0.71 21.35 9.06
N ARG A 205 1.61 20.61 8.41
CA ARG A 205 2.39 19.55 9.04
C ARG A 205 3.40 20.12 10.05
N LEU A 206 4.12 21.16 9.68
CA LEU A 206 5.14 21.79 10.51
C LEU A 206 4.51 22.47 11.75
N THR A 207 3.37 23.14 11.58
CA THR A 207 2.69 23.84 12.70
C THR A 207 2.05 22.91 13.72
N ARG A 208 1.79 21.64 13.37
CA ARG A 208 1.29 20.64 14.32
C ARG A 208 2.36 20.06 15.23
N GLY A 209 3.64 20.42 15.04
CA GLY A 209 4.75 20.00 15.88
C GLY A 209 5.15 18.52 15.77
N THR A 210 4.39 17.70 15.00
CA THR A 210 4.63 16.26 14.88
C THR A 210 5.72 15.92 13.86
N GLY A 211 6.18 16.87 13.04
CA GLY A 211 7.13 16.62 11.95
C GLY A 211 6.57 15.75 10.81
N GLY A 212 5.50 15.02 11.05
CA GLY A 212 4.92 14.02 10.16
C GLY A 212 5.60 12.64 10.26
N LEU A 213 4.92 11.62 9.73
CA LEU A 213 5.47 10.27 9.63
C LEU A 213 6.50 10.21 8.51
N ASN A 214 7.71 9.77 8.84
CA ASN A 214 8.79 9.56 7.88
C ASN A 214 8.47 8.35 6.98
N ILE A 215 8.52 8.52 5.66
CA ILE A 215 8.18 7.47 4.70
C ILE A 215 9.14 6.28 4.75
N GLU A 216 10.43 6.50 5.03
CA GLU A 216 11.41 5.42 5.14
C GLU A 216 11.17 4.59 6.40
N ALA A 217 10.86 5.24 7.53
CA ALA A 217 10.47 4.54 8.76
C ALA A 217 9.16 3.74 8.58
N ILE A 218 8.21 4.26 7.80
CA ILE A 218 7.03 3.45 7.41
C ILE A 218 7.47 2.23 6.60
N ALA A 219 8.34 2.40 5.60
CA ALA A 219 8.81 1.32 4.73
C ALA A 219 9.58 0.23 5.50
N ASP A 220 10.31 0.59 6.56
CA ASP A 220 10.97 -0.37 7.46
C ASP A 220 9.97 -1.34 8.09
N ASN A 221 8.77 -0.86 8.44
CA ASN A 221 7.73 -1.72 8.99
C ASN A 221 7.12 -2.67 7.96
N TYR A 222 7.06 -2.30 6.66
CA TYR A 222 6.67 -3.25 5.60
C TYR A 222 7.70 -4.37 5.45
N LEU A 223 8.99 -4.03 5.49
CA LEU A 223 10.05 -5.02 5.43
C LEU A 223 10.02 -5.94 6.68
N MET A 224 9.86 -5.36 7.86
CA MET A 224 9.74 -6.11 9.11
C MET A 224 8.59 -7.12 9.05
N LEU A 225 7.39 -6.71 8.60
CA LEU A 225 6.25 -7.62 8.45
C LEU A 225 6.52 -8.74 7.45
N TYR A 226 7.16 -8.43 6.32
CA TYR A 226 7.52 -9.44 5.33
C TYR A 226 8.53 -10.46 5.88
N GLN A 227 9.46 -10.04 6.75
CA GLN A 227 10.52 -10.87 7.31
C GLN A 227 10.09 -11.67 8.55
N GLN A 228 8.90 -11.44 9.10
CA GLN A 228 8.42 -12.20 10.26
C GLN A 228 8.33 -13.70 9.96
N SER A 229 8.79 -14.48 10.92
CA SER A 229 8.61 -15.94 10.92
C SER A 229 7.14 -16.30 11.21
N ASN A 230 6.72 -17.48 10.78
CA ASN A 230 5.33 -17.91 10.90
C ASN A 230 4.85 -18.22 12.33
N ASP A 231 5.75 -18.24 13.29
CA ASP A 231 5.46 -18.36 14.72
C ASP A 231 5.15 -17.00 15.40
N LEU A 232 5.40 -15.89 14.70
CA LEU A 232 5.21 -14.55 15.25
C LEU A 232 4.72 -13.55 14.18
N TRP A 233 3.46 -13.66 13.76
CA TRP A 233 2.88 -12.75 12.78
C TRP A 233 2.11 -11.60 13.41
N THR A 234 2.37 -10.38 12.95
CA THR A 234 1.60 -9.18 13.26
C THR A 234 0.53 -8.98 12.19
N HIS A 235 -0.74 -9.11 12.55
CA HIS A 235 -1.85 -8.92 11.62
C HIS A 235 -2.34 -7.48 11.53
N GLU A 236 -2.14 -6.68 12.57
CA GLU A 236 -2.42 -5.24 12.54
C GLU A 236 -1.31 -4.47 13.25
N LEU A 237 -0.80 -3.41 12.61
CA LEU A 237 0.25 -2.54 13.13
C LEU A 237 -0.21 -1.08 13.04
N ASP A 238 -0.16 -0.34 14.13
CA ASP A 238 -0.50 1.08 14.19
C ASP A 238 0.77 1.93 14.25
N LEU A 239 0.97 2.75 13.21
CA LEU A 239 2.08 3.68 13.09
C LEU A 239 1.59 5.10 13.26
N ARG A 240 2.04 5.78 14.31
CA ARG A 240 1.69 7.18 14.57
C ARG A 240 2.85 7.96 15.19
N PRO A 241 2.91 9.27 14.96
CA PRO A 241 3.82 10.14 15.71
C PRO A 241 3.48 10.12 17.20
N TYR A 242 4.48 10.24 18.07
CA TYR A 242 4.29 10.22 19.53
C TYR A 242 3.33 11.31 20.06
N GLN A 243 3.14 12.39 19.31
CA GLN A 243 2.23 13.49 19.66
C GLN A 243 0.82 13.34 19.07
N GLU A 244 0.57 12.33 18.21
CA GLU A 244 -0.76 12.14 17.64
C GLU A 244 -1.72 11.60 18.70
N ARG A 245 -2.89 12.24 18.83
CA ARG A 245 -3.90 11.83 19.81
C ARG A 245 -4.77 10.70 19.26
N PHE A 246 -5.18 9.82 20.18
CA PHE A 246 -6.15 8.76 19.88
C PHE A 246 -7.53 9.30 19.56
#